data_3b4e38aa37d9cce0b429511045b2782d
#
_entry.id   3b4e38aa37d9cce0b429511045b2782d
#
_cell.length_a   1.000
_cell.length_b   1.000
_cell.length_c   1.000
_cell.angle_alpha   90.00
_cell.angle_beta   90.00
_cell.angle_gamma   90.00
#
_symmetry.space_group_name_H-M   'P 1'
#
loop_
_entity.id
_entity.type
_entity.pdbx_description
1 polymer ?
#
loop_
_entity_poly.entity_id
_entity_poly.type
_entity_poly.pdbx_seq_one_letter_code
_entity_poly.pdbx_strand_id
1 'polypeptide(L)'
;AQESRGLGDVYKRQRLGMFQYGGGGYHCIWMEDRDFEIFRDRKLTAVTNPSSNLKLASGICPLKRFYDNGINLAIGTDGPASNNCLDMFREMFLTTGLSKVREMDAAGIPADAILYMATAGGAHAMQIDDCDRLAVGKKADLVMIDLHQPNMQPENNLIKNLVYSGSKQNVKLTMVNGQILYENGEFRIGF
;
A
#
# COMPACT_ATOMS: atom_id res chain seq x y z
N ALA A 1 -18.97 8.19 -1.81
CA ALA A 1 -18.88 7.45 -0.56
C ALA A 1 -18.71 8.43 0.59
N GLN A 2 -19.66 8.43 1.48
CA GLN A 2 -19.55 9.23 2.70
C GLN A 2 -18.50 8.52 3.57
N GLU A 3 -17.32 9.11 3.67
CA GLU A 3 -16.28 8.59 4.55
C GLU A 3 -16.83 8.54 5.97
N SER A 4 -16.75 7.37 6.60
CA SER A 4 -17.15 7.24 7.99
C SER A 4 -16.16 8.07 8.82
N ARG A 5 -16.65 9.17 9.38
CA ARG A 5 -15.87 10.05 10.26
C ARG A 5 -15.79 9.46 11.66
N GLY A 6 -15.14 8.28 11.81
CA GLY A 6 -14.67 7.77 13.10
C GLY A 6 -15.69 7.55 14.24
N LEU A 7 -16.96 7.76 14.04
CA LEU A 7 -17.99 7.69 15.09
C LEU A 7 -18.34 6.24 15.49
N GLY A 8 -17.35 5.44 15.85
CA GLY A 8 -17.54 4.06 16.29
C GLY A 8 -17.98 3.10 15.18
N ASP A 9 -17.68 3.42 13.91
CA ASP A 9 -18.11 2.62 12.76
C ASP A 9 -17.45 1.23 12.74
N VAL A 10 -16.15 1.14 13.04
CA VAL A 10 -15.42 -0.12 13.18
C VAL A 10 -16.01 -0.97 14.30
N TYR A 11 -16.31 -0.35 15.43
CA TYR A 11 -16.94 -1.04 16.56
C TYR A 11 -18.33 -1.59 16.22
N LYS A 12 -19.16 -0.82 15.51
CA LYS A 12 -20.49 -1.28 15.06
C LYS A 12 -20.36 -2.48 14.14
N ARG A 13 -19.45 -2.42 13.16
CA ARG A 13 -19.17 -3.53 12.24
C ARG A 13 -18.68 -4.78 12.98
N GLN A 14 -17.80 -4.62 13.97
CA GLN A 14 -17.37 -5.72 14.80
C GLN A 14 -18.55 -6.37 15.55
N ARG A 15 -19.45 -5.59 16.16
CA ARG A 15 -20.64 -6.09 16.84
C ARG A 15 -21.59 -6.87 15.93
N LEU A 16 -21.63 -6.51 14.65
CA LEU A 16 -22.42 -7.21 13.61
C LEU A 16 -21.71 -8.46 13.07
N GLY A 17 -20.53 -8.82 13.60
CA GLY A 17 -19.76 -9.98 13.18
C GLY A 17 -19.04 -9.84 11.84
N MET A 18 -18.91 -8.62 11.28
CA MET A 18 -18.33 -8.40 9.95
C MET A 18 -16.85 -8.80 9.87
N PHE A 19 -16.14 -8.84 10.99
CA PHE A 19 -14.70 -9.17 11.04
C PHE A 19 -14.41 -10.57 11.57
N GLN A 20 -15.41 -11.46 11.66
CA GLN A 20 -15.19 -12.81 12.17
C GLN A 20 -14.33 -13.68 11.25
N TYR A 21 -14.28 -13.38 9.96
CA TYR A 21 -13.48 -14.09 8.95
C TYR A 21 -12.29 -13.26 8.45
N GLY A 22 -11.86 -12.24 9.19
CA GLY A 22 -10.83 -11.30 8.76
C GLY A 22 -11.39 -10.08 8.04
N GLY A 23 -10.54 -9.38 7.31
CA GLY A 23 -10.89 -8.19 6.56
C GLY A 23 -10.03 -6.98 6.91
N GLY A 24 -10.57 -5.79 6.73
CA GLY A 24 -9.84 -4.55 6.99
C GLY A 24 -10.64 -3.30 6.69
N GLY A 25 -9.92 -2.20 6.57
CA GLY A 25 -10.48 -0.90 6.20
C GLY A 25 -9.65 -0.24 5.11
N TYR A 26 -10.32 0.46 4.22
CA TYR A 26 -9.69 1.35 3.24
C TYR A 26 -9.65 2.78 3.77
N HIS A 27 -8.66 3.55 3.34
CA HIS A 27 -8.38 4.93 3.74
C HIS A 27 -7.98 5.08 5.21
N CYS A 28 -8.74 4.57 6.17
CA CYS A 28 -8.47 4.52 7.61
C CYS A 28 -7.98 5.86 8.21
N ILE A 29 -8.58 6.98 7.79
CA ILE A 29 -8.13 8.34 8.14
C ILE A 29 -8.61 8.73 9.54
N TRP A 30 -9.89 8.49 9.80
CA TRP A 30 -10.57 8.90 11.02
C TRP A 30 -10.76 7.69 11.94
N MET A 31 -9.73 7.44 12.76
CA MET A 31 -9.64 6.28 13.65
C MET A 31 -9.58 6.73 15.12
N GLU A 32 -10.33 6.07 15.97
CA GLU A 32 -10.30 6.22 17.43
C GLU A 32 -9.39 5.16 18.07
N ASP A 33 -9.01 5.32 19.33
CA ASP A 33 -8.12 4.39 20.05
C ASP A 33 -8.65 2.95 20.03
N ARG A 34 -9.94 2.80 20.22
CA ARG A 34 -10.64 1.50 20.20
C ARG A 34 -10.58 0.83 18.81
N ASP A 35 -10.54 1.60 17.74
CA ASP A 35 -10.46 1.03 16.38
C ASP A 35 -9.12 0.35 16.17
N PHE A 36 -8.02 0.93 16.67
CA PHE A 36 -6.69 0.28 16.62
C PHE A 36 -6.66 -1.02 17.43
N GLU A 37 -7.31 -1.06 18.60
CA GLU A 37 -7.43 -2.29 19.39
C GLU A 37 -8.16 -3.38 18.59
N ILE A 38 -9.29 -3.04 17.96
CA ILE A 38 -10.06 -3.96 17.13
C ILE A 38 -9.23 -4.47 15.95
N PHE A 39 -8.53 -3.57 15.25
CA PHE A 39 -7.68 -3.94 14.10
C PHE A 39 -6.58 -4.92 14.52
N ARG A 40 -5.89 -4.65 15.64
CA ARG A 40 -4.85 -5.52 16.18
C ARG A 40 -5.41 -6.88 16.61
N ASP A 41 -6.46 -6.88 17.44
CA ASP A 41 -7.00 -8.08 18.08
C ASP A 41 -7.68 -9.01 17.05
N ARG A 42 -8.26 -8.45 15.98
CA ARG A 42 -8.88 -9.18 14.88
C ARG A 42 -7.93 -9.42 13.70
N LYS A 43 -6.67 -9.01 13.81
CA LYS A 43 -5.66 -9.12 12.74
C LYS A 43 -6.15 -8.53 11.41
N LEU A 44 -6.82 -7.37 11.47
CA LEU A 44 -7.32 -6.68 10.29
C LEU A 44 -6.18 -5.93 9.59
N THR A 45 -6.38 -5.62 8.31
CA THR A 45 -5.44 -4.81 7.53
C THR A 45 -5.99 -3.40 7.31
N ALA A 46 -5.13 -2.39 7.46
CA ALA A 46 -5.43 -1.03 7.03
C ALA A 46 -4.79 -0.74 5.67
N VAL A 47 -5.61 -0.36 4.69
CA VAL A 47 -5.18 -0.02 3.33
C VAL A 47 -5.26 1.49 3.15
N THR A 48 -4.12 2.16 2.98
CA THR A 48 -4.09 3.60 2.68
C THR A 48 -4.16 3.86 1.18
N ASN A 49 -4.88 4.90 0.77
CA ASN A 49 -5.01 5.34 -0.63
C ASN A 49 -4.61 6.83 -0.73
N PRO A 50 -3.31 7.15 -0.63
CA PRO A 50 -2.86 8.53 -0.39
C PRO A 50 -3.25 9.51 -1.49
N SER A 51 -3.15 9.15 -2.77
CA SER A 51 -3.57 10.04 -3.88
C SER A 51 -5.07 10.35 -3.84
N SER A 52 -5.90 9.35 -3.58
CA SER A 52 -7.35 9.53 -3.44
C SER A 52 -7.67 10.43 -2.24
N ASN A 53 -7.03 10.15 -1.10
CA ASN A 53 -7.22 10.94 0.12
C ASN A 53 -6.86 12.41 -0.10
N LEU A 54 -5.77 12.69 -0.83
CA LEU A 54 -5.36 14.05 -1.19
C LEU A 54 -6.34 14.71 -2.15
N LYS A 55 -6.68 14.03 -3.24
CA LYS A 55 -7.56 14.57 -4.27
C LYS A 55 -8.94 14.95 -3.71
N LEU A 56 -9.46 14.15 -2.80
CA LEU A 56 -10.77 14.36 -2.18
C LEU A 56 -10.70 15.18 -0.88
N ALA A 57 -9.51 15.64 -0.49
CA ALA A 57 -9.26 16.38 0.75
C ALA A 57 -9.80 15.66 2.01
N SER A 58 -9.73 14.31 2.02
CA SER A 58 -10.29 13.49 3.09
C SER A 58 -9.44 13.52 4.36
N GLY A 59 -8.14 13.73 4.22
CA GLY A 59 -7.17 13.77 5.31
C GLY A 59 -6.01 12.79 5.14
N ILE A 60 -5.19 12.62 6.18
CA ILE A 60 -4.00 11.77 6.17
C ILE A 60 -4.21 10.61 7.13
N CYS A 61 -4.01 9.38 6.63
CA CYS A 61 -4.08 8.16 7.44
C CYS A 61 -3.02 8.18 8.56
N PRO A 62 -3.36 7.82 9.82
CA PRO A 62 -2.41 7.76 10.94
C PRO A 62 -1.53 6.49 10.87
N LEU A 63 -0.76 6.35 9.80
CA LEU A 63 0.01 5.14 9.47
C LEU A 63 0.98 4.73 10.56
N LYS A 64 1.64 5.69 11.20
CA LYS A 64 2.60 5.43 12.30
C LYS A 64 1.92 4.67 13.45
N ARG A 65 0.70 5.04 13.80
CA ARG A 65 -0.05 4.35 14.87
C ARG A 65 -0.38 2.90 14.48
N PHE A 66 -0.78 2.64 13.24
CA PHE A 66 -0.99 1.28 12.76
C PHE A 66 0.30 0.47 12.80
N TYR A 67 1.39 1.06 12.29
CA TYR A 67 2.71 0.43 12.27
C TYR A 67 3.21 0.05 13.68
N ASP A 68 3.14 0.99 14.62
CA ASP A 68 3.56 0.78 16.01
C ASP A 68 2.71 -0.26 16.75
N ASN A 69 1.45 -0.44 16.35
CA ASN A 69 0.58 -1.48 16.89
C ASN A 69 0.73 -2.85 16.18
N GLY A 70 1.67 -2.98 15.24
CA GLY A 70 1.90 -4.23 14.50
C GLY A 70 0.73 -4.65 13.61
N ILE A 71 -0.13 -3.71 13.22
CA ILE A 71 -1.26 -3.95 12.34
C ILE A 71 -0.75 -4.03 10.90
N ASN A 72 -1.19 -5.05 10.13
CA ASN A 72 -0.81 -5.16 8.74
C ASN A 72 -1.27 -3.93 7.96
N LEU A 73 -0.35 -3.40 7.15
CA LEU A 73 -0.56 -2.21 6.34
C LEU A 73 -0.39 -2.54 4.85
N ALA A 74 -1.22 -1.94 4.03
CA ALA A 74 -1.10 -2.01 2.58
C ALA A 74 -1.33 -0.64 1.94
N ILE A 75 -0.89 -0.50 0.69
CA ILE A 75 -1.11 0.67 -0.15
C ILE A 75 -2.03 0.29 -1.31
N GLY A 76 -3.07 1.07 -1.52
CA GLY A 76 -3.94 0.98 -2.68
C GLY A 76 -3.93 2.27 -3.49
N THR A 77 -4.27 2.17 -4.77
CA THR A 77 -4.43 3.33 -5.65
C THR A 77 -5.82 3.92 -5.60
N ASP A 78 -6.80 3.18 -5.07
CA ASP A 78 -8.22 3.46 -5.24
C ASP A 78 -8.63 3.41 -6.73
N GLY A 79 -9.86 3.78 -7.05
CA GLY A 79 -10.37 3.75 -8.41
C GLY A 79 -9.92 4.94 -9.28
N PRO A 80 -10.02 4.84 -10.63
CA PRO A 80 -9.64 5.90 -11.56
C PRO A 80 -10.38 7.23 -11.34
N ALA A 81 -11.59 7.18 -10.81
CA ALA A 81 -12.38 8.38 -10.54
C ALA A 81 -11.81 9.24 -9.39
N SER A 82 -11.29 8.59 -8.36
CA SER A 82 -10.69 9.24 -7.18
C SER A 82 -9.17 9.41 -7.29
N ASN A 83 -8.51 8.61 -8.16
CA ASN A 83 -7.08 8.71 -8.44
C ASN A 83 -6.84 8.53 -9.95
N ASN A 84 -6.63 9.58 -10.69
CA ASN A 84 -6.42 9.55 -12.13
C ASN A 84 -5.11 8.85 -12.58
N CYS A 85 -4.22 8.53 -11.64
CA CYS A 85 -2.92 7.92 -11.90
C CYS A 85 -2.75 6.66 -11.03
N LEU A 86 -3.00 5.47 -11.60
CA LEU A 86 -2.85 4.19 -10.91
C LEU A 86 -1.37 3.78 -10.92
N ASP A 87 -0.53 4.47 -10.14
CA ASP A 87 0.92 4.33 -10.12
C ASP A 87 1.41 4.07 -8.69
N MET A 88 1.83 2.84 -8.42
CA MET A 88 2.27 2.42 -7.08
C MET A 88 3.53 3.14 -6.61
N PHE A 89 4.44 3.55 -7.50
CA PHE A 89 5.62 4.35 -7.09
C PHE A 89 5.19 5.71 -6.54
N ARG A 90 4.24 6.36 -7.20
CA ARG A 90 3.64 7.61 -6.71
C ARG A 90 2.96 7.40 -5.36
N GLU A 91 2.19 6.33 -5.20
CA GLU A 91 1.52 6.01 -3.93
C GLU A 91 2.54 5.77 -2.81
N MET A 92 3.62 5.04 -3.06
CA MET A 92 4.70 4.84 -2.08
C MET A 92 5.31 6.18 -1.63
N PHE A 93 5.66 7.04 -2.58
CA PHE A 93 6.24 8.36 -2.26
C PHE A 93 5.27 9.21 -1.41
N LEU A 94 4.00 9.29 -1.82
CA LEU A 94 2.98 10.04 -1.09
C LEU A 94 2.72 9.46 0.30
N THR A 95 2.70 8.13 0.43
CA THR A 95 2.55 7.45 1.72
C THR A 95 3.64 7.88 2.70
N THR A 96 4.92 7.88 2.26
CA THR A 96 6.02 8.32 3.12
C THR A 96 5.92 9.80 3.46
N GLY A 97 5.72 10.65 2.45
CA GLY A 97 5.71 12.11 2.62
C GLY A 97 4.60 12.57 3.55
N LEU A 98 3.38 12.09 3.32
CA LEU A 98 2.22 12.45 4.14
C LEU A 98 2.35 11.94 5.58
N SER A 99 2.85 10.72 5.78
CA SER A 99 3.09 10.20 7.13
C SER A 99 4.10 11.07 7.89
N LYS A 100 5.23 11.43 7.27
CA LYS A 100 6.25 12.31 7.88
C LYS A 100 5.71 13.68 8.25
N VAL A 101 4.92 14.29 7.37
CA VAL A 101 4.29 15.60 7.63
C VAL A 101 3.27 15.50 8.75
N ARG A 102 2.46 14.44 8.77
CA ARG A 102 1.48 14.23 9.84
C ARG A 102 2.14 14.10 11.21
N GLU A 103 3.18 13.29 11.30
CA GLU A 103 3.88 13.00 12.56
C GLU A 103 4.96 14.03 12.92
N MET A 104 5.29 14.97 12.00
CA MET A 104 6.43 15.89 12.11
C MET A 104 7.74 15.15 12.41
N ASP A 105 7.88 13.93 11.85
CA ASP A 105 9.03 13.04 12.04
C ASP A 105 9.49 12.46 10.70
N ALA A 106 10.73 12.80 10.31
CA ALA A 106 11.35 12.33 9.08
C ALA A 106 11.68 10.82 9.09
N ALA A 107 11.72 10.19 10.26
CA ALA A 107 12.08 8.78 10.47
C ALA A 107 10.88 7.88 10.83
N GLY A 108 9.66 8.42 10.87
CA GLY A 108 8.48 7.78 11.44
C GLY A 108 8.13 6.41 10.89
N ILE A 109 8.25 6.20 9.56
CA ILE A 109 8.07 4.90 8.91
C ILE A 109 9.22 4.66 7.95
N PRO A 110 9.97 3.55 8.08
CA PRO A 110 11.11 3.25 7.22
C PRO A 110 10.69 2.83 5.80
N ALA A 111 11.58 3.03 4.82
CA ALA A 111 11.29 2.78 3.40
C ALA A 111 10.99 1.29 3.09
N ASP A 112 11.60 0.36 3.81
CA ASP A 112 11.34 -1.07 3.68
C ASP A 112 9.91 -1.44 4.11
N ALA A 113 9.38 -0.81 5.16
CA ALA A 113 7.98 -0.97 5.54
C ALA A 113 7.04 -0.44 4.45
N ILE A 114 7.37 0.68 3.80
CA ILE A 114 6.58 1.21 2.67
C ILE A 114 6.61 0.26 1.47
N LEU A 115 7.77 -0.29 1.13
CA LEU A 115 7.87 -1.28 0.06
C LEU A 115 7.09 -2.56 0.39
N TYR A 116 7.13 -3.01 1.65
CA TYR A 116 6.30 -4.12 2.13
C TYR A 116 4.80 -3.81 1.95
N MET A 117 4.33 -2.61 2.32
CA MET A 117 2.94 -2.20 2.14
C MET A 117 2.49 -2.23 0.67
N ALA A 118 3.40 -1.91 -0.26
CA ALA A 118 3.13 -1.91 -1.70
C ALA A 118 3.19 -3.31 -2.35
N THR A 119 3.65 -4.33 -1.62
CA THR A 119 3.88 -5.69 -2.11
C THR A 119 3.23 -6.73 -1.20
N ALA A 120 3.97 -7.38 -0.33
CA ALA A 120 3.49 -8.45 0.55
C ALA A 120 2.34 -8.02 1.47
N GLY A 121 2.35 -6.77 1.96
CA GLY A 121 1.25 -6.22 2.76
C GLY A 121 -0.09 -6.23 2.02
N GLY A 122 -0.08 -5.95 0.71
CA GLY A 122 -1.25 -6.05 -0.17
C GLY A 122 -1.73 -7.48 -0.36
N ALA A 123 -0.81 -8.43 -0.58
CA ALA A 123 -1.13 -9.85 -0.70
C ALA A 123 -1.80 -10.38 0.58
N HIS A 124 -1.25 -10.04 1.75
CA HIS A 124 -1.85 -10.41 3.04
C HIS A 124 -3.20 -9.74 3.27
N ALA A 125 -3.38 -8.48 2.84
CA ALA A 125 -4.67 -7.78 2.91
C ALA A 125 -5.77 -8.52 2.14
N MET A 126 -5.41 -9.12 1.00
CA MET A 126 -6.30 -9.90 0.13
C MET A 126 -6.37 -11.38 0.51
N GLN A 127 -5.62 -11.82 1.53
CA GLN A 127 -5.51 -13.23 1.94
C GLN A 127 -5.00 -14.14 0.80
N ILE A 128 -4.05 -13.63 -0.02
CA ILE A 128 -3.43 -14.34 -1.13
C ILE A 128 -1.98 -14.64 -0.76
N ASP A 129 -1.78 -15.66 0.06
CA ASP A 129 -0.46 -15.97 0.62
C ASP A 129 0.48 -16.66 -0.38
N ASP A 130 -0.01 -17.07 -1.55
CA ASP A 130 0.75 -17.76 -2.59
C ASP A 130 1.49 -16.81 -3.57
N CYS A 131 1.33 -15.48 -3.43
CA CYS A 131 2.01 -14.47 -4.24
C CYS A 131 2.73 -13.37 -3.42
N ASP A 132 2.90 -13.56 -2.11
CA ASP A 132 3.47 -12.57 -1.20
C ASP A 132 4.98 -12.34 -1.36
N ARG A 133 5.70 -13.29 -1.96
CA ARG A 133 7.16 -13.25 -2.15
C ARG A 133 7.64 -14.21 -3.24
N LEU A 134 8.83 -13.95 -3.74
CA LEU A 134 9.52 -14.89 -4.66
C LEU A 134 10.11 -16.07 -3.86
N ALA A 135 9.51 -17.23 -4.01
CA ALA A 135 9.96 -18.47 -3.39
C ALA A 135 9.46 -19.69 -4.19
N VAL A 136 10.16 -20.83 -4.03
CA VAL A 136 9.74 -22.10 -4.63
C VAL A 136 8.33 -22.48 -4.12
N GLY A 137 7.44 -22.83 -5.03
CA GLY A 137 6.04 -23.18 -4.73
C GLY A 137 5.08 -22.01 -4.64
N LYS A 138 5.56 -20.76 -4.78
CA LYS A 138 4.72 -19.54 -4.89
C LYS A 138 4.43 -19.22 -6.36
N LYS A 139 3.41 -18.42 -6.61
CA LYS A 139 3.15 -17.86 -7.94
C LYS A 139 4.28 -16.93 -8.35
N ALA A 140 4.59 -16.95 -9.64
CA ALA A 140 5.59 -16.06 -10.21
C ALA A 140 4.96 -14.69 -10.54
N ASP A 141 4.70 -13.90 -9.48
CA ASP A 141 4.27 -12.51 -9.56
C ASP A 141 5.48 -11.63 -9.28
N LEU A 142 5.96 -10.92 -10.31
CA LEU A 142 7.17 -10.10 -10.17
C LEU A 142 7.15 -8.89 -11.10
N VAL A 143 7.91 -7.88 -10.68
CA VAL A 143 8.21 -6.69 -11.48
C VAL A 143 9.73 -6.54 -11.54
N MET A 144 10.27 -6.36 -12.76
CA MET A 144 11.69 -6.05 -12.97
C MET A 144 11.87 -4.55 -13.16
N ILE A 145 12.78 -3.97 -12.38
CA ILE A 145 13.04 -2.52 -12.35
C ILE A 145 14.43 -2.23 -12.92
N ASP A 146 14.50 -1.27 -13.85
CA ASP A 146 15.76 -0.74 -14.38
C ASP A 146 16.38 0.25 -13.38
N LEU A 147 17.53 -0.11 -12.84
CA LEU A 147 18.28 0.71 -11.89
C LEU A 147 19.24 1.69 -12.56
N HIS A 148 19.49 1.56 -13.87
CA HIS A 148 20.48 2.38 -14.60
C HIS A 148 19.92 3.73 -15.07
N GLN A 149 18.63 4.00 -14.82
CA GLN A 149 18.00 5.28 -15.15
C GLN A 149 18.54 6.41 -14.24
N PRO A 150 18.65 7.65 -14.71
CA PRO A 150 19.18 8.77 -13.94
C PRO A 150 18.49 9.01 -12.59
N ASN A 151 17.17 8.79 -12.51
CA ASN A 151 16.41 8.94 -11.26
C ASN A 151 16.75 7.86 -10.20
N MET A 152 17.36 6.76 -10.61
CA MET A 152 17.79 5.68 -9.71
C MET A 152 19.24 5.82 -9.25
N GLN A 153 19.96 6.85 -9.71
CA GLN A 153 21.36 7.08 -9.38
C GLN A 153 21.54 8.18 -8.33
N PRO A 154 22.55 8.08 -7.45
CA PRO A 154 23.43 6.93 -7.23
C PRO A 154 22.74 5.77 -6.49
N GLU A 155 23.21 4.53 -6.70
CA GLU A 155 22.67 3.33 -6.06
C GLU A 155 23.16 3.15 -4.61
N ASN A 156 22.85 4.11 -3.72
CA ASN A 156 23.28 4.05 -2.33
C ASN A 156 22.45 3.12 -1.46
N ASN A 157 21.13 3.07 -1.71
CA ASN A 157 20.19 2.20 -1.01
C ASN A 157 19.01 1.93 -1.93
N LEU A 158 18.96 0.71 -2.48
CA LEU A 158 17.98 0.31 -3.49
C LEU A 158 16.53 0.47 -3.01
N ILE A 159 16.23 0.14 -1.76
CA ILE A 159 14.87 0.26 -1.22
C ILE A 159 14.47 1.73 -1.15
N LYS A 160 15.35 2.60 -0.66
CA LYS A 160 15.09 4.04 -0.63
C LYS A 160 14.97 4.62 -2.04
N ASN A 161 15.82 4.20 -2.98
CA ASN A 161 15.73 4.63 -4.36
C ASN A 161 14.38 4.23 -4.98
N LEU A 162 13.93 2.99 -4.77
CA LEU A 162 12.60 2.54 -5.26
C LEU A 162 11.46 3.39 -4.68
N VAL A 163 11.47 3.64 -3.37
CA VAL A 163 10.38 4.33 -2.68
C VAL A 163 10.36 5.84 -2.96
N TYR A 164 11.52 6.49 -3.04
CA TYR A 164 11.62 7.94 -3.14
C TYR A 164 11.85 8.46 -4.56
N SER A 165 12.49 7.66 -5.42
CA SER A 165 12.91 8.09 -6.76
C SER A 165 12.36 7.20 -7.87
N GLY A 166 11.88 5.99 -7.55
CA GLY A 166 11.33 5.07 -8.53
C GLY A 166 10.09 5.62 -9.23
N SER A 167 9.90 5.23 -10.46
CA SER A 167 8.73 5.60 -11.28
C SER A 167 8.31 4.43 -12.17
N LYS A 168 7.09 4.50 -12.72
CA LYS A 168 6.61 3.52 -13.71
C LYS A 168 7.51 3.38 -14.93
N GLN A 169 8.31 4.41 -15.26
CA GLN A 169 9.26 4.37 -16.38
C GLN A 169 10.43 3.40 -16.14
N ASN A 170 10.73 3.10 -14.87
CA ASN A 170 11.76 2.12 -14.51
C ASN A 170 11.31 0.67 -14.70
N VAL A 171 10.02 0.40 -14.93
CA VAL A 171 9.51 -0.96 -15.10
C VAL A 171 9.95 -1.52 -16.45
N LYS A 172 10.68 -2.65 -16.43
CA LYS A 172 11.11 -3.40 -17.61
C LYS A 172 10.23 -4.59 -17.90
N LEU A 173 9.71 -5.23 -16.86
CA LEU A 173 8.85 -6.40 -17.00
C LEU A 173 7.84 -6.45 -15.86
N THR A 174 6.62 -6.85 -16.20
CA THR A 174 5.60 -7.25 -15.22
C THR A 174 5.10 -8.64 -15.56
N MET A 175 5.17 -9.54 -14.58
CA MET A 175 4.71 -10.93 -14.71
C MET A 175 3.68 -11.21 -13.60
N VAL A 176 2.61 -11.91 -13.95
CA VAL A 176 1.57 -12.37 -13.02
C VAL A 176 1.32 -13.85 -13.28
N ASN A 177 1.44 -14.65 -12.22
CA ASN A 177 1.26 -16.11 -12.28
C ASN A 177 2.09 -16.77 -13.41
N GLY A 178 3.33 -16.27 -13.62
CA GLY A 178 4.24 -16.75 -14.68
C GLY A 178 3.95 -16.23 -16.08
N GLN A 179 2.89 -15.44 -16.28
CA GLN A 179 2.55 -14.82 -17.56
C GLN A 179 3.12 -13.40 -17.63
N ILE A 180 3.93 -13.12 -18.65
CA ILE A 180 4.44 -11.76 -18.92
C ILE A 180 3.29 -10.93 -19.49
N LEU A 181 2.94 -9.85 -18.78
CA LEU A 181 1.90 -8.91 -19.20
C LEU A 181 2.46 -7.64 -19.85
N TYR A 182 3.70 -7.28 -19.48
CA TYR A 182 4.42 -6.13 -20.00
C TYR A 182 5.91 -6.44 -20.06
N GLU A 183 6.57 -6.05 -21.15
CA GLU A 183 8.02 -6.19 -21.31
C GLU A 183 8.56 -5.10 -22.25
N ASN A 184 9.56 -4.33 -21.78
CA ASN A 184 10.30 -3.33 -22.57
C ASN A 184 9.43 -2.36 -23.38
N GLY A 185 8.33 -1.87 -22.82
CA GLY A 185 7.44 -0.91 -23.51
C GLY A 185 6.24 -1.53 -24.19
N GLU A 186 6.18 -2.85 -24.30
CA GLU A 186 5.12 -3.59 -24.99
C GLU A 186 4.18 -4.29 -24.01
N PHE A 187 2.87 -4.08 -24.18
CA PHE A 187 1.84 -4.83 -23.46
C PHE A 187 1.51 -6.11 -24.22
N ARG A 188 1.49 -7.23 -23.49
CA ARG A 188 1.15 -8.56 -24.02
C ARG A 188 -0.26 -9.02 -23.62
N ILE A 189 -1.12 -8.07 -23.29
CA ILE A 189 -2.54 -8.26 -23.00
C ILE A 189 -3.35 -7.65 -24.15
N GLY A 190 -4.42 -8.33 -24.59
CA GLY A 190 -5.35 -7.77 -25.57
C GLY A 190 -6.14 -6.60 -24.95
N PHE A 191 -6.30 -5.52 -25.68
CA PHE A 191 -7.19 -4.41 -25.37
C PHE A 191 -8.46 -4.54 -26.19
#